data_ff00ee130484d347fc84c14481f9ff87
#
_entry.id   ff00ee130484d347fc84c14481f9ff87
#
_cell.length_a   1.000
_cell.length_b   1.000
_cell.length_c   1.000
_cell.angle_alpha   90.00
_cell.angle_beta   90.00
_cell.angle_gamma   90.00
#
_symmetry.space_group_name_H-M   'P 1'
#
loop_
_entity.id
_entity.type
_entity.pdbx_description
1 polymer ?
#
loop_
_entity_poly.entity_id
_entity_poly.type
_entity_poly.pdbx_seq_one_letter_code
_entity_poly.pdbx_strand_id
1 'polypeptide(L)'
;MSTTPTPGIALNFDTDWSYDPAPESTDIAQIDDQYDLFINGRFVGPKSGQYFDTMSPSSEKKLSSIAEANDADVDAAVSAARHAYENTWSKLPAADRGKYLYRIARIMQERAREFAVIESMDGGKPIRESRDIDIPLAAAHFFY
;
A
#
# COMPACT_ATOMS: atom_id res chain seq x y z
N MET A 1 -28.02 -39.75 -49.61
CA MET A 1 -26.88 -39.26 -48.83
C MET A 1 -27.45 -38.66 -47.57
N SER A 2 -27.33 -39.38 -46.46
CA SER A 2 -27.82 -38.92 -45.16
C SER A 2 -26.71 -38.09 -44.52
N THR A 3 -26.94 -36.79 -44.33
CA THR A 3 -26.01 -35.91 -43.57
C THR A 3 -26.36 -35.99 -42.10
N THR A 4 -25.52 -36.67 -41.35
CA THR A 4 -25.58 -36.67 -39.88
C THR A 4 -25.22 -35.25 -39.37
N PRO A 5 -26.06 -34.60 -38.57
CA PRO A 5 -25.71 -33.29 -38.03
C PRO A 5 -24.54 -33.42 -37.04
N THR A 6 -23.55 -32.56 -37.17
CA THR A 6 -22.44 -32.43 -36.22
C THR A 6 -23.03 -32.02 -34.85
N PRO A 7 -22.71 -32.74 -33.77
CA PRO A 7 -23.19 -32.32 -32.45
C PRO A 7 -22.63 -30.92 -32.11
N GLY A 8 -23.53 -29.97 -31.96
CA GLY A 8 -23.21 -28.66 -31.49
C GLY A 8 -22.68 -28.74 -30.04
N ILE A 9 -21.66 -27.99 -29.73
CA ILE A 9 -21.18 -27.81 -28.34
C ILE A 9 -22.28 -27.11 -27.55
N ALA A 10 -22.93 -27.84 -26.65
CA ALA A 10 -23.88 -27.24 -25.72
C ALA A 10 -23.09 -26.44 -24.68
N LEU A 11 -23.24 -25.13 -24.74
CA LEU A 11 -22.71 -24.27 -23.67
C LEU A 11 -23.66 -24.39 -22.48
N ASN A 12 -23.15 -24.90 -21.37
CA ASN A 12 -23.88 -24.97 -20.10
C ASN A 12 -23.55 -23.73 -19.27
N PHE A 13 -24.57 -22.87 -19.09
CA PHE A 13 -24.46 -21.64 -18.28
C PHE A 13 -25.00 -21.82 -16.86
N ASP A 14 -25.45 -23.04 -16.49
CA ASP A 14 -26.04 -23.34 -15.19
C ASP A 14 -25.00 -23.84 -14.16
N THR A 15 -23.72 -23.80 -14.50
CA THR A 15 -22.65 -24.13 -13.55
C THR A 15 -22.25 -22.90 -12.74
N ASP A 16 -22.15 -23.05 -11.42
CA ASP A 16 -21.57 -22.06 -10.55
C ASP A 16 -20.18 -21.67 -11.06
N TRP A 17 -20.00 -20.39 -11.36
CA TRP A 17 -18.72 -19.89 -11.80
C TRP A 17 -17.75 -19.96 -10.64
N SER A 18 -16.77 -20.86 -10.72
CA SER A 18 -15.63 -20.87 -9.81
C SER A 18 -14.53 -20.00 -10.40
N TYR A 19 -14.21 -18.90 -9.74
CA TYR A 19 -13.05 -18.11 -10.11
C TYR A 19 -11.79 -18.80 -9.61
N ASP A 20 -10.78 -18.90 -10.47
CA ASP A 20 -9.46 -19.30 -10.01
C ASP A 20 -8.93 -18.30 -8.99
N PRO A 21 -8.23 -18.75 -7.94
CA PRO A 21 -7.57 -17.86 -6.99
C PRO A 21 -6.68 -16.88 -7.73
N ALA A 22 -6.65 -15.63 -7.30
CA ALA A 22 -5.71 -14.67 -7.84
C ALA A 22 -4.27 -15.21 -7.71
N PRO A 23 -3.40 -15.03 -8.72
CA PRO A 23 -2.02 -15.50 -8.67
C PRO A 23 -1.20 -14.81 -7.55
N GLU A 24 -1.68 -13.68 -7.03
CA GLU A 24 -1.11 -12.98 -5.89
C GLU A 24 -1.88 -13.34 -4.61
N SER A 25 -1.17 -13.88 -3.61
CA SER A 25 -1.73 -14.09 -2.28
C SER A 25 -1.64 -12.82 -1.45
N THR A 26 -2.64 -12.58 -0.59
CA THR A 26 -2.62 -11.52 0.42
C THR A 26 -1.74 -11.86 1.63
N ASP A 27 -1.24 -13.09 1.75
CA ASP A 27 -0.50 -13.58 2.92
C ASP A 27 0.81 -12.84 3.16
N ILE A 28 1.36 -12.20 2.12
CA ILE A 28 2.56 -11.37 2.25
C ILE A 28 2.29 -10.04 2.96
N ALA A 29 1.04 -9.57 2.92
CA ALA A 29 0.63 -8.32 3.57
C ALA A 29 0.31 -8.59 5.04
N GLN A 30 1.23 -8.25 5.91
CA GLN A 30 1.00 -8.30 7.35
C GLN A 30 0.48 -6.93 7.80
N ILE A 31 -0.80 -6.86 8.11
CA ILE A 31 -1.48 -5.64 8.53
C ILE A 31 -1.80 -5.79 10.01
N ASP A 32 -1.31 -4.86 10.83
CA ASP A 32 -1.63 -4.79 12.25
C ASP A 32 -3.07 -4.31 12.47
N ASP A 33 -3.66 -4.67 13.60
CA ASP A 33 -5.02 -4.27 13.94
C ASP A 33 -5.17 -2.75 14.09
N GLN A 34 -4.06 -2.06 14.43
CA GLN A 34 -4.05 -0.62 14.66
C GLN A 34 -2.70 0.00 14.29
N TYR A 35 -2.74 1.20 13.71
CA TYR A 35 -1.56 2.03 13.43
C TYR A 35 -1.66 3.39 14.10
N ASP A 36 -0.61 3.74 14.83
CA ASP A 36 -0.40 5.03 15.45
C ASP A 36 0.25 6.04 14.50
N LEU A 37 0.27 7.32 14.89
CA LEU A 37 1.01 8.36 14.19
C LEU A 37 2.52 8.12 14.29
N PHE A 38 3.25 8.30 13.19
CA PHE A 38 4.70 8.24 13.20
C PHE A 38 5.30 9.66 13.26
N ILE A 39 5.74 10.07 14.44
CA ILE A 39 6.26 11.43 14.68
C ILE A 39 7.61 11.34 15.38
N ASN A 40 8.59 12.07 14.86
CA ASN A 40 9.96 12.16 15.43
C ASN A 40 10.62 10.78 15.62
N GLY A 41 10.48 9.90 14.63
CA GLY A 41 11.12 8.58 14.59
C GLY A 41 10.47 7.51 15.46
N ARG A 42 9.26 7.73 15.96
CA ARG A 42 8.52 6.77 16.80
C ARG A 42 7.02 6.80 16.56
N PHE A 43 6.37 5.70 16.84
CA PHE A 43 4.92 5.64 16.86
C PHE A 43 4.37 6.26 18.15
N VAL A 44 3.33 7.09 18.01
CA VAL A 44 2.67 7.79 19.12
C VAL A 44 1.16 7.78 18.87
N GLY A 45 0.37 7.50 19.90
CA GLY A 45 -1.09 7.60 19.81
C GLY A 45 -1.54 9.04 19.52
N PRO A 46 -2.69 9.23 18.85
CA PRO A 46 -3.24 10.55 18.57
C PRO A 46 -3.67 11.23 19.89
N LYS A 47 -3.44 12.53 20.02
CA LYS A 47 -3.78 13.28 21.24
C LYS A 47 -5.28 13.26 21.56
N SER A 48 -6.11 13.13 20.53
CA SER A 48 -7.56 12.97 20.69
C SER A 48 -7.95 11.59 21.22
N GLY A 49 -7.08 10.58 21.09
CA GLY A 49 -7.41 9.17 21.31
C GLY A 49 -8.34 8.58 20.25
N GLN A 50 -8.59 9.29 19.15
CA GLN A 50 -9.53 8.87 18.10
C GLN A 50 -8.81 8.07 17.01
N TYR A 51 -9.51 7.06 16.48
CA TYR A 51 -9.08 6.22 15.38
C TYR A 51 -10.25 6.05 14.42
N PHE A 52 -9.98 5.87 13.15
CA PHE A 52 -10.96 5.50 12.15
C PHE A 52 -10.57 4.19 11.47
N ASP A 53 -11.57 3.46 11.00
CA ASP A 53 -11.33 2.18 10.33
C ASP A 53 -11.06 2.38 8.84
N THR A 54 -9.97 1.77 8.33
CA THR A 54 -9.78 1.61 6.89
C THR A 54 -10.41 0.31 6.43
N MET A 55 -11.11 0.37 5.30
CA MET A 55 -11.91 -0.72 4.76
C MET A 55 -11.41 -1.12 3.38
N SER A 56 -11.31 -2.41 3.12
CA SER A 56 -11.03 -2.89 1.77
C SER A 56 -12.23 -2.63 0.86
N PRO A 57 -12.11 -1.86 -0.22
CA PRO A 57 -13.24 -1.58 -1.12
C PRO A 57 -13.79 -2.82 -1.82
N SER A 58 -12.96 -3.84 -2.04
CA SER A 58 -13.35 -5.06 -2.75
C SER A 58 -14.09 -6.08 -1.87
N SER A 59 -13.81 -6.10 -0.57
CA SER A 59 -14.39 -7.09 0.36
C SER A 59 -15.31 -6.48 1.42
N GLU A 60 -15.32 -5.13 1.54
CA GLU A 60 -16.01 -4.37 2.57
C GLU A 60 -15.63 -4.77 4.00
N LYS A 61 -14.45 -5.40 4.15
CA LYS A 61 -13.92 -5.81 5.45
C LYS A 61 -12.95 -4.77 5.97
N LYS A 62 -12.97 -4.58 7.28
CA LYS A 62 -11.97 -3.76 7.95
C LYS A 62 -10.58 -4.34 7.74
N LEU A 63 -9.63 -3.46 7.38
CA LEU A 63 -8.21 -3.78 7.29
C LEU A 63 -7.48 -3.44 8.60
N SER A 64 -7.69 -2.25 9.13
CA SER A 64 -7.02 -1.76 10.32
C SER A 64 -7.76 -0.56 10.93
N SER A 65 -7.39 -0.15 12.14
CA SER A 65 -7.72 1.16 12.71
C SER A 65 -6.53 2.11 12.56
N ILE A 66 -6.78 3.30 12.03
CA ILE A 66 -5.75 4.31 11.77
C ILE A 66 -5.95 5.50 12.71
N ALA A 67 -4.87 5.99 13.30
CA ALA A 67 -4.91 7.13 14.20
C ALA A 67 -5.43 8.39 13.49
N GLU A 68 -6.44 9.06 14.09
CA GLU A 68 -7.00 10.32 13.61
C GLU A 68 -6.25 11.50 14.24
N ALA A 69 -5.35 12.09 13.46
CA ALA A 69 -4.57 13.24 13.89
C ALA A 69 -5.45 14.49 14.00
N ASN A 70 -5.28 15.24 15.09
CA ASN A 70 -5.83 16.58 15.23
C ASN A 70 -4.76 17.67 14.98
N ASP A 71 -5.16 18.94 15.05
CA ASP A 71 -4.26 20.09 14.80
C ASP A 71 -3.00 20.03 15.67
N ALA A 72 -3.13 19.60 16.92
CA ALA A 72 -1.99 19.54 17.85
C ALA A 72 -1.02 18.39 17.52
N ASP A 73 -1.51 17.32 16.87
CA ASP A 73 -0.64 16.25 16.35
C ASP A 73 0.09 16.71 15.10
N VAL A 74 -0.61 17.42 14.21
CA VAL A 74 -0.03 18.02 13.01
C VAL A 74 1.07 19.03 13.39
N ASP A 75 0.80 19.92 14.34
CA ASP A 75 1.78 20.88 14.85
C ASP A 75 3.02 20.19 15.42
N ALA A 76 2.84 19.10 16.17
CA ALA A 76 3.94 18.30 16.70
C ALA A 76 4.77 17.66 15.58
N ALA A 77 4.13 17.13 14.55
CA ALA A 77 4.80 16.53 13.39
C ALA A 77 5.60 17.58 12.59
N VAL A 78 4.99 18.74 12.31
CA VAL A 78 5.63 19.85 11.60
C VAL A 78 6.82 20.40 12.41
N SER A 79 6.66 20.57 13.73
CA SER A 79 7.74 21.04 14.60
C SER A 79 8.91 20.06 14.63
N ALA A 80 8.64 18.75 14.70
CA ALA A 80 9.66 17.71 14.64
C ALA A 80 10.41 17.70 13.29
N ALA A 81 9.67 17.82 12.19
CA ALA A 81 10.26 17.89 10.83
C ALA A 81 11.13 19.15 10.66
N ARG A 82 10.66 20.30 11.14
CA ARG A 82 11.41 21.56 11.11
C ARG A 82 12.70 21.44 11.92
N HIS A 83 12.60 20.93 13.13
CA HIS A 83 13.76 20.71 13.98
C HIS A 83 14.80 19.79 13.32
N ALA A 84 14.35 18.67 12.74
CA ALA A 84 15.24 17.74 12.04
C ALA A 84 15.90 18.41 10.82
N TYR A 85 15.16 19.21 10.07
CA TYR A 85 15.70 19.97 8.94
C TYR A 85 16.79 20.94 9.38
N GLU A 86 16.51 21.80 10.36
CA GLU A 86 17.42 22.87 10.80
C GLU A 86 18.67 22.34 11.49
N ASN A 87 18.55 21.25 12.24
CA ASN A 87 19.65 20.75 13.05
C ASN A 87 20.46 19.62 12.41
N THR A 88 19.89 18.89 11.45
CA THR A 88 20.55 17.72 10.86
C THR A 88 20.53 17.76 9.35
N TRP A 89 19.34 17.72 8.74
CA TRP A 89 19.17 17.45 7.31
C TRP A 89 19.80 18.53 6.42
N SER A 90 19.59 19.80 6.74
CA SER A 90 20.14 20.93 5.97
C SER A 90 21.67 21.01 6.03
N LYS A 91 22.27 20.41 7.06
CA LYS A 91 23.74 20.42 7.27
C LYS A 91 24.44 19.25 6.57
N LEU A 92 23.69 18.25 6.14
CA LEU A 92 24.26 17.12 5.40
C LEU A 92 24.63 17.54 3.97
N PRO A 93 25.78 17.09 3.43
CA PRO A 93 26.10 17.23 2.03
C PRO A 93 24.99 16.63 1.14
N ALA A 94 24.76 17.23 -0.02
CA ALA A 94 23.73 16.74 -0.96
C ALA A 94 23.90 15.25 -1.33
N ALA A 95 25.14 14.82 -1.52
CA ALA A 95 25.46 13.41 -1.79
C ALA A 95 25.05 12.45 -0.66
N ASP A 96 25.14 12.89 0.59
CA ASP A 96 24.74 12.06 1.72
C ASP A 96 23.21 12.04 1.86
N ARG A 97 22.52 13.16 1.63
CA ARG A 97 21.05 13.17 1.54
C ARG A 97 20.54 12.24 0.45
N GLY A 98 21.19 12.25 -0.71
CA GLY A 98 20.87 11.35 -1.83
C GLY A 98 20.96 9.87 -1.45
N LYS A 99 21.92 9.47 -0.61
CA LYS A 99 22.05 8.09 -0.14
C LYS A 99 20.82 7.61 0.64
N TYR A 100 20.21 8.49 1.44
CA TYR A 100 18.98 8.14 2.18
C TYR A 100 17.80 7.93 1.23
N LEU A 101 17.62 8.82 0.24
CA LEU A 101 16.56 8.68 -0.76
C LEU A 101 16.75 7.41 -1.59
N TYR A 102 17.99 7.15 -2.01
CA TYR A 102 18.33 5.94 -2.75
C TYR A 102 18.04 4.67 -1.93
N ARG A 103 18.34 4.69 -0.62
CA ARG A 103 18.03 3.56 0.27
C ARG A 103 16.52 3.34 0.41
N ILE A 104 15.72 4.40 0.48
CA ILE A 104 14.24 4.29 0.48
C ILE A 104 13.79 3.58 -0.78
N ALA A 105 14.24 4.03 -1.97
CA ALA A 105 13.90 3.40 -3.24
C ALA A 105 14.28 1.91 -3.28
N ARG A 106 15.46 1.56 -2.75
CA ARG A 106 15.91 0.16 -2.68
C ARG A 106 15.01 -0.69 -1.79
N ILE A 107 14.63 -0.19 -0.62
CA ILE A 107 13.71 -0.90 0.29
C ILE A 107 12.34 -1.06 -0.36
N MET A 108 11.84 -0.04 -1.07
CA MET A 108 10.59 -0.15 -1.82
C MET A 108 10.67 -1.24 -2.90
N GLN A 109 11.77 -1.35 -3.62
CA GLN A 109 11.98 -2.42 -4.60
C GLN A 109 12.04 -3.81 -3.95
N GLU A 110 12.76 -3.93 -2.84
CA GLU A 110 12.91 -5.20 -2.10
C GLU A 110 11.57 -5.69 -1.54
N ARG A 111 10.68 -4.77 -1.16
CA ARG A 111 9.34 -5.05 -0.63
C ARG A 111 8.22 -4.76 -1.63
N ALA A 112 8.53 -4.68 -2.93
CA ALA A 112 7.59 -4.21 -3.94
C ALA A 112 6.29 -5.03 -3.98
N ARG A 113 6.38 -6.36 -3.81
CA ARG A 113 5.19 -7.23 -3.79
C ARG A 113 4.29 -6.94 -2.59
N GLU A 114 4.86 -6.76 -1.41
CA GLU A 114 4.10 -6.42 -0.20
C GLU A 114 3.38 -5.07 -0.36
N PHE A 115 4.09 -4.04 -0.84
CA PHE A 115 3.49 -2.74 -1.12
C PHE A 115 2.36 -2.83 -2.14
N ALA A 116 2.56 -3.59 -3.23
CA ALA A 116 1.54 -3.74 -4.27
C ALA A 116 0.26 -4.43 -3.75
N VAL A 117 0.41 -5.44 -2.90
CA VAL A 117 -0.72 -6.14 -2.30
C VAL A 117 -1.48 -5.22 -1.33
N ILE A 118 -0.78 -4.48 -0.46
CA ILE A 118 -1.39 -3.53 0.48
C ILE A 118 -2.12 -2.42 -0.29
N GLU A 119 -1.49 -1.83 -1.29
CA GLU A 119 -2.09 -0.80 -2.17
C GLU A 119 -3.37 -1.32 -2.85
N SER A 120 -3.35 -2.56 -3.31
CA SER A 120 -4.52 -3.19 -3.93
C SER A 120 -5.64 -3.44 -2.92
N MET A 121 -5.30 -3.84 -1.70
CA MET A 121 -6.27 -4.10 -0.63
C MET A 121 -6.93 -2.81 -0.13
N ASP A 122 -6.16 -1.75 0.07
CA ASP A 122 -6.62 -0.48 0.64
C ASP A 122 -7.27 0.42 -0.42
N GLY A 123 -6.67 0.50 -1.61
CA GLY A 123 -7.15 1.35 -2.72
C GLY A 123 -8.21 0.69 -3.61
N GLY A 124 -8.40 -0.62 -3.52
CA GLY A 124 -9.32 -1.37 -4.39
C GLY A 124 -8.84 -1.50 -5.85
N LYS A 125 -7.59 -1.16 -6.13
CA LYS A 125 -7.01 -1.24 -7.48
C LYS A 125 -6.75 -2.69 -7.89
N PRO A 126 -6.79 -2.99 -9.21
CA PRO A 126 -6.27 -4.26 -9.71
C PRO A 126 -4.79 -4.43 -9.34
N ILE A 127 -4.44 -5.56 -8.78
CA ILE A 127 -3.05 -5.88 -8.36
C ILE A 127 -2.02 -5.67 -9.49
N ARG A 128 -2.44 -5.88 -10.73
CA ARG A 128 -1.59 -5.68 -11.90
C ARG A 128 -1.12 -4.23 -12.03
N GLU A 129 -1.98 -3.25 -11.75
CA GLU A 129 -1.64 -1.83 -11.81
C GLU A 129 -0.70 -1.45 -10.68
N SER A 130 -1.02 -1.84 -9.46
CA SER A 130 -0.16 -1.58 -8.30
C SER A 130 1.22 -2.19 -8.47
N ARG A 131 1.30 -3.45 -8.93
CA ARG A 131 2.56 -4.20 -9.09
C ARG A 131 3.42 -3.69 -10.24
N ASP A 132 2.81 -3.43 -11.41
CA ASP A 132 3.54 -3.17 -12.65
C ASP A 132 3.78 -1.68 -12.92
N ILE A 133 3.00 -0.80 -12.27
CA ILE A 133 3.03 0.65 -12.52
C ILE A 133 3.32 1.42 -11.22
N ASP A 134 2.44 1.37 -10.23
CA ASP A 134 2.47 2.30 -9.10
C ASP A 134 3.72 2.16 -8.24
N ILE A 135 4.00 0.95 -7.78
CA ILE A 135 5.15 0.72 -6.90
C ILE A 135 6.49 0.92 -7.61
N PRO A 136 6.69 0.42 -8.86
CA PRO A 136 7.89 0.75 -9.63
C PRO A 136 8.07 2.26 -9.87
N LEU A 137 6.99 2.97 -10.19
CA LEU A 137 7.02 4.41 -10.42
C LEU A 137 7.33 5.18 -9.13
N ALA A 138 6.72 4.81 -8.01
CA ALA A 138 7.02 5.40 -6.71
C ALA A 138 8.50 5.23 -6.35
N ALA A 139 9.07 4.04 -6.50
CA ALA A 139 10.49 3.80 -6.28
C ALA A 139 11.38 4.63 -7.22
N ALA A 140 10.99 4.77 -8.50
CA ALA A 140 11.72 5.58 -9.48
C ALA A 140 11.81 7.06 -9.08
N HIS A 141 10.75 7.61 -8.48
CA HIS A 141 10.76 9.00 -8.00
C HIS A 141 11.76 9.26 -6.86
N PHE A 142 12.02 8.26 -6.03
CA PHE A 142 13.05 8.36 -4.98
C PHE A 142 14.48 8.21 -5.53
N PHE A 143 14.65 7.58 -6.69
CA PHE A 143 15.96 7.51 -7.37
C PHE A 143 16.33 8.79 -8.12
N TYR A 144 15.35 9.57 -8.54
CA TYR A 144 15.54 10.79 -9.30
C TYR A 144 15.91 11.95 -8.37
#